data_0225d268343650a960061af6805b725a
#
_entry.id   0225d268343650a960061af6805b725a
#
_cell.length_a   1.000
_cell.length_b   1.000
_cell.length_c   1.000
_cell.angle_alpha   90.00
_cell.angle_beta   90.00
_cell.angle_gamma   90.00
#
_symmetry.space_group_name_H-M   'P 1'
#
loop_
_entity.id
_entity.type
_entity.pdbx_description
1 polymer ?
#
loop_
_entity_poly.entity_id
_entity_poly.type
_entity_poly.pdbx_seq_one_letter_code
_entity_poly.pdbx_strand_id
1 'polypeptide(L)'
;MVIRSVLSRLSVGGKLSLGFGLVLICTMGMAFTAWYSVQVTQSSATQLRVLDRQKANLAQARVAEKDFGLQPSLETARQVEDSLRQLQIGSPLASLGEDFGRTLADSSDRYLKAFQAYAEARQQALRARMRMQVLAETTGQRFSEVFLDQLDAINLDLEQHNLPDTQSMQQLEEAASLRERLANLRDSELYFSLDPQQRYRDDWVNRVNELGTAL
;
A
#
# COMPACT_ATOMS: atom_id res chain seq x y z
N MET A 1 2.99 -48.00 -58.60
CA MET A 1 2.79 -48.40 -59.98
C MET A 1 1.34 -48.18 -60.47
N VAL A 2 0.35 -48.05 -59.62
CA VAL A 2 -1.09 -47.95 -59.95
C VAL A 2 -1.45 -46.56 -60.52
N ILE A 3 -0.81 -45.50 -60.12
CA ILE A 3 -1.15 -44.11 -60.56
C ILE A 3 -0.90 -43.86 -62.04
N ARG A 4 0.13 -44.53 -62.61
CA ARG A 4 0.49 -44.39 -64.04
C ARG A 4 -0.51 -45.03 -64.99
N SER A 5 -1.20 -46.09 -64.58
CA SER A 5 -2.21 -46.81 -65.40
C SER A 5 -3.57 -46.10 -65.47
N VAL A 6 -3.91 -45.30 -64.45
CA VAL A 6 -5.15 -44.54 -64.42
C VAL A 6 -5.02 -43.25 -65.23
N LEU A 7 -3.84 -42.62 -65.22
CA LEU A 7 -3.60 -41.38 -66.00
C LEU A 7 -3.51 -41.65 -67.53
N SER A 8 -3.15 -42.88 -67.97
CA SER A 8 -3.06 -43.20 -69.41
C SER A 8 -4.41 -43.39 -70.09
N ARG A 9 -5.48 -43.63 -69.35
CA ARG A 9 -6.87 -43.83 -69.91
C ARG A 9 -7.74 -42.57 -69.89
N LEU A 10 -7.26 -41.48 -69.32
CA LEU A 10 -8.02 -40.24 -69.30
C LEU A 10 -7.81 -39.44 -70.59
N SER A 11 -8.93 -38.87 -71.09
CA SER A 11 -8.89 -37.91 -72.22
C SER A 11 -8.04 -36.69 -71.86
N VAL A 12 -7.55 -35.97 -72.86
CA VAL A 12 -6.73 -34.76 -72.66
C VAL A 12 -7.41 -33.77 -71.73
N GLY A 13 -8.77 -33.59 -71.88
CA GLY A 13 -9.60 -32.77 -70.99
C GLY A 13 -9.59 -33.25 -69.56
N GLY A 14 -9.65 -34.59 -69.31
CA GLY A 14 -9.62 -35.16 -67.98
C GLY A 14 -8.29 -34.96 -67.24
N LYS A 15 -7.17 -35.02 -67.97
CA LYS A 15 -5.85 -34.72 -67.44
C LYS A 15 -5.71 -33.25 -67.05
N LEU A 16 -6.24 -32.35 -67.88
CA LEU A 16 -6.23 -30.91 -67.60
C LEU A 16 -7.11 -30.55 -66.39
N SER A 17 -8.29 -31.14 -66.31
CA SER A 17 -9.20 -30.94 -65.14
C SER A 17 -8.61 -31.47 -63.84
N LEU A 18 -7.93 -32.60 -63.87
CA LEU A 18 -7.28 -33.21 -62.73
C LEU A 18 -6.12 -32.35 -62.24
N GLY A 19 -5.27 -31.84 -63.17
CA GLY A 19 -4.18 -30.92 -62.84
C GLY A 19 -4.69 -29.60 -62.26
N PHE A 20 -5.69 -29.02 -62.86
CA PHE A 20 -6.29 -27.78 -62.41
C PHE A 20 -7.01 -27.95 -61.05
N GLY A 21 -7.72 -29.07 -60.85
CA GLY A 21 -8.35 -29.44 -59.60
C GLY A 21 -7.32 -29.61 -58.45
N LEU A 22 -6.20 -30.23 -58.74
CA LEU A 22 -5.12 -30.40 -57.77
C LEU A 22 -4.50 -29.04 -57.32
N VAL A 23 -4.28 -28.15 -58.28
CA VAL A 23 -3.81 -26.79 -57.99
C VAL A 23 -4.82 -26.03 -57.15
N LEU A 24 -6.12 -26.13 -57.48
CA LEU A 24 -7.18 -25.50 -56.74
C LEU A 24 -7.28 -26.00 -55.32
N ILE A 25 -7.16 -27.31 -55.08
CA ILE A 25 -7.12 -27.89 -53.70
C ILE A 25 -5.90 -27.40 -52.94
N CYS A 26 -4.69 -27.34 -53.55
CA CYS A 26 -3.51 -26.82 -52.91
C CYS A 26 -3.64 -25.33 -52.57
N THR A 27 -4.16 -24.51 -53.45
CA THR A 27 -4.41 -23.08 -53.17
C THR A 27 -5.44 -22.86 -52.07
N MET A 28 -6.51 -23.65 -52.05
CA MET A 28 -7.54 -23.64 -51.01
C MET A 28 -6.97 -24.05 -49.65
N GLY A 29 -6.12 -25.10 -49.66
CA GLY A 29 -5.39 -25.54 -48.44
C GLY A 29 -4.45 -24.46 -47.89
N MET A 30 -3.71 -23.78 -48.76
CA MET A 30 -2.86 -22.64 -48.33
C MET A 30 -3.67 -21.46 -47.82
N ALA A 31 -4.78 -21.13 -48.45
CA ALA A 31 -5.67 -20.07 -47.97
C ALA A 31 -6.28 -20.40 -46.61
N PHE A 32 -6.69 -21.65 -46.41
CA PHE A 32 -7.25 -22.11 -45.15
C PHE A 32 -6.19 -22.10 -44.01
N THR A 33 -4.98 -22.55 -44.26
CA THR A 33 -3.88 -22.51 -43.26
C THR A 33 -3.47 -21.08 -42.94
N ALA A 34 -3.44 -20.19 -43.93
CA ALA A 34 -3.18 -18.77 -43.72
C ALA A 34 -4.26 -18.11 -42.86
N TRP A 35 -5.54 -18.36 -43.18
CA TRP A 35 -6.68 -17.88 -42.38
C TRP A 35 -6.63 -18.37 -40.94
N TYR A 36 -6.40 -19.67 -40.75
CA TYR A 36 -6.30 -20.26 -39.43
C TYR A 36 -5.14 -19.67 -38.61
N SER A 37 -3.97 -19.50 -39.22
CA SER A 37 -2.78 -18.89 -38.60
C SER A 37 -3.03 -17.45 -38.17
N VAL A 38 -3.71 -16.66 -39.00
CA VAL A 38 -4.09 -15.26 -38.67
C VAL A 38 -5.04 -15.23 -37.47
N GLN A 39 -6.02 -16.11 -37.40
CA GLN A 39 -7.00 -16.15 -36.33
C GLN A 39 -6.35 -16.53 -34.98
N VAL A 40 -5.44 -17.53 -34.98
CA VAL A 40 -4.67 -17.93 -33.78
C VAL A 40 -3.75 -16.81 -33.32
N THR A 41 -3.07 -16.14 -34.26
CA THR A 41 -2.16 -15.03 -33.93
C THR A 41 -2.90 -13.82 -33.37
N GLN A 42 -4.09 -13.49 -33.87
CA GLN A 42 -4.89 -12.38 -33.37
C GLN A 42 -5.40 -12.65 -31.94
N SER A 43 -5.83 -13.87 -31.62
CA SER A 43 -6.26 -14.22 -30.26
C SER A 43 -5.10 -14.12 -29.26
N SER A 44 -3.91 -14.60 -29.62
CA SER A 44 -2.70 -14.51 -28.80
C SER A 44 -2.26 -13.06 -28.58
N ALA A 45 -2.30 -12.23 -29.62
CA ALA A 45 -1.97 -10.81 -29.51
C ALA A 45 -2.93 -10.05 -28.58
N THR A 46 -4.22 -10.41 -28.60
CA THR A 46 -5.21 -9.82 -27.68
C THR A 46 -4.95 -10.22 -26.24
N GLN A 47 -4.64 -11.48 -25.98
CA GLN A 47 -4.29 -11.96 -24.64
C GLN A 47 -3.04 -11.28 -24.08
N LEU A 48 -2.01 -11.10 -24.91
CA LEU A 48 -0.78 -10.38 -24.50
C LEU A 48 -1.09 -8.92 -24.14
N ARG A 49 -1.90 -8.22 -24.93
CA ARG A 49 -2.32 -6.84 -24.61
C ARG A 49 -3.08 -6.73 -23.29
N VAL A 50 -3.93 -7.72 -22.99
CA VAL A 50 -4.64 -7.77 -21.70
C VAL A 50 -3.66 -7.95 -20.55
N LEU A 51 -2.72 -8.87 -20.67
CA LEU A 51 -1.68 -9.10 -19.66
C LEU A 51 -0.80 -7.87 -19.46
N ASP A 52 -0.36 -7.21 -20.53
CA ASP A 52 0.44 -5.99 -20.46
C ASP A 52 -0.32 -4.86 -19.74
N ARG A 53 -1.62 -4.71 -20.03
CA ARG A 53 -2.46 -3.73 -19.35
C ARG A 53 -2.62 -4.05 -17.86
N GLN A 54 -2.82 -5.32 -17.49
CA GLN A 54 -2.90 -5.72 -16.09
C GLN A 54 -1.58 -5.50 -15.36
N LYS A 55 -0.46 -5.78 -16.03
CA LYS A 55 0.88 -5.49 -15.52
C LYS A 55 1.12 -4.00 -15.26
N ALA A 56 0.67 -3.15 -16.18
CA ALA A 56 0.73 -1.70 -16.03
C ALA A 56 -0.13 -1.20 -14.86
N ASN A 57 -1.38 -1.70 -14.73
CA ASN A 57 -2.27 -1.36 -13.62
C ASN A 57 -1.67 -1.79 -12.26
N LEU A 58 -1.07 -2.99 -12.19
CA LEU A 58 -0.40 -3.46 -10.98
C LEU A 58 0.83 -2.60 -10.63
N ALA A 59 1.61 -2.21 -11.64
CA ALA A 59 2.74 -1.32 -11.44
C ALA A 59 2.28 0.06 -10.91
N GLN A 60 1.19 0.59 -11.45
CA GLN A 60 0.59 1.84 -10.99
C GLN A 60 0.08 1.72 -9.54
N ALA A 61 -0.58 0.61 -9.18
CA ALA A 61 -1.01 0.36 -7.81
C ALA A 61 0.17 0.33 -6.82
N ARG A 62 1.29 -0.30 -7.21
CA ARG A 62 2.52 -0.33 -6.39
C ARG A 62 3.17 1.04 -6.22
N VAL A 63 3.14 1.88 -7.26
CA VAL A 63 3.64 3.26 -7.15
C VAL A 63 2.76 4.04 -6.18
N ALA A 64 1.44 3.98 -6.36
CA ALA A 64 0.50 4.65 -5.46
C ALA A 64 0.61 4.17 -4.00
N GLU A 65 0.84 2.87 -3.77
CA GLU A 65 1.10 2.30 -2.44
C GLU A 65 2.39 2.88 -1.81
N LYS A 66 3.44 3.00 -2.60
CA LYS A 66 4.70 3.61 -2.16
C LYS A 66 4.51 5.08 -1.81
N ASP A 67 3.76 5.81 -2.61
CA ASP A 67 3.43 7.22 -2.37
C ASP A 67 2.59 7.37 -1.09
N PHE A 68 1.62 6.48 -0.86
CA PHE A 68 0.89 6.41 0.42
C PHE A 68 1.82 6.10 1.60
N GLY A 69 2.78 5.21 1.43
CA GLY A 69 3.78 4.92 2.47
C GLY A 69 4.62 6.13 2.86
N LEU A 70 4.97 6.99 1.88
CA LEU A 70 5.75 8.20 2.09
C LEU A 70 4.89 9.36 2.62
N GLN A 71 3.70 9.55 2.07
CA GLN A 71 2.76 10.61 2.44
C GLN A 71 1.35 10.04 2.63
N PRO A 72 1.04 9.51 3.81
CA PRO A 72 -0.26 8.92 4.12
C PRO A 72 -1.35 9.99 4.12
N SER A 73 -2.09 10.08 3.03
CA SER A 73 -3.23 10.98 2.88
C SER A 73 -4.46 10.22 2.39
N LEU A 74 -5.64 10.82 2.52
CA LEU A 74 -6.87 10.26 1.97
C LEU A 74 -6.80 10.17 0.45
N GLU A 75 -6.13 11.12 -0.18
CA GLU A 75 -5.98 11.17 -1.64
C GLU A 75 -5.10 10.02 -2.14
N THR A 76 -3.91 9.83 -1.55
CA THR A 76 -3.01 8.73 -1.93
C THR A 76 -3.63 7.36 -1.62
N ALA A 77 -4.41 7.23 -0.55
CA ALA A 77 -5.17 6.00 -0.27
C ALA A 77 -6.19 5.70 -1.37
N ARG A 78 -6.96 6.69 -1.81
CA ARG A 78 -7.92 6.53 -2.93
C ARG A 78 -7.25 6.14 -4.23
N GLN A 79 -6.09 6.71 -4.55
CA GLN A 79 -5.34 6.34 -5.75
C GLN A 79 -4.94 4.87 -5.76
N VAL A 80 -4.54 4.31 -4.61
CA VAL A 80 -4.28 2.86 -4.48
C VAL A 80 -5.55 2.06 -4.69
N GLU A 81 -6.65 2.44 -4.02
CA GLU A 81 -7.94 1.74 -4.15
C GLU A 81 -8.44 1.74 -5.59
N ASP A 82 -8.40 2.88 -6.27
CA ASP A 82 -8.84 3.01 -7.66
C ASP A 82 -7.97 2.18 -8.61
N SER A 83 -6.66 2.18 -8.40
CA SER A 83 -5.73 1.35 -9.17
C SER A 83 -6.00 -0.15 -8.97
N LEU A 84 -6.29 -0.58 -7.74
CA LEU A 84 -6.63 -1.98 -7.43
C LEU A 84 -8.01 -2.37 -8.00
N ARG A 85 -8.98 -1.49 -7.95
CA ARG A 85 -10.30 -1.72 -8.57
C ARG A 85 -10.20 -1.85 -10.09
N GLN A 86 -9.32 -1.10 -10.73
CA GLN A 86 -9.06 -1.24 -12.18
C GLN A 86 -8.52 -2.63 -12.55
N LEU A 87 -7.84 -3.33 -11.64
CA LEU A 87 -7.44 -4.72 -11.84
C LEU A 87 -8.64 -5.68 -11.86
N GLN A 88 -9.73 -5.35 -11.14
CA GLN A 88 -10.94 -6.16 -11.06
C GLN A 88 -11.91 -5.92 -12.25
N ILE A 89 -11.94 -4.72 -12.81
CA ILE A 89 -12.92 -4.29 -13.85
C ILE A 89 -12.46 -4.73 -15.25
N GLY A 90 -11.80 -5.86 -15.39
CA GLY A 90 -11.32 -6.31 -16.68
C GLY A 90 -12.23 -7.36 -17.34
N SER A 91 -13.27 -6.97 -18.08
CA SER A 91 -14.03 -7.86 -18.99
C SER A 91 -13.16 -8.73 -19.93
N PRO A 92 -11.91 -8.34 -20.28
CA PRO A 92 -11.01 -9.18 -21.05
C PRO A 92 -10.39 -10.37 -20.29
N LEU A 93 -10.53 -10.45 -18.98
CA LEU A 93 -9.99 -11.56 -18.19
C LEU A 93 -10.60 -12.92 -18.57
N ALA A 94 -11.83 -12.93 -19.07
CA ALA A 94 -12.47 -14.13 -19.62
C ALA A 94 -11.68 -14.75 -20.78
N SER A 95 -10.90 -13.96 -21.52
CA SER A 95 -10.04 -14.45 -22.60
C SER A 95 -8.78 -15.20 -22.13
N LEU A 96 -8.39 -15.02 -20.86
CA LEU A 96 -7.22 -15.67 -20.23
C LEU A 96 -7.57 -16.97 -19.49
N GLY A 97 -8.86 -17.33 -19.47
CA GLY A 97 -9.39 -18.45 -18.74
C GLY A 97 -10.14 -18.04 -17.47
N GLU A 98 -11.26 -18.71 -17.24
CA GLU A 98 -12.19 -18.39 -16.14
C GLU A 98 -11.55 -18.53 -14.77
N ASP A 99 -10.71 -19.56 -14.58
CA ASP A 99 -10.01 -19.82 -13.31
C ASP A 99 -8.95 -18.75 -13.01
N PHE A 100 -8.23 -18.29 -14.03
CA PHE A 100 -7.26 -17.20 -13.86
C PHE A 100 -7.96 -15.89 -13.49
N GLY A 101 -9.07 -15.58 -14.16
CA GLY A 101 -9.87 -14.39 -13.86
C GLY A 101 -10.39 -14.38 -12.43
N ARG A 102 -10.91 -15.53 -11.94
CA ARG A 102 -11.36 -15.65 -10.54
C ARG A 102 -10.21 -15.51 -9.54
N THR A 103 -9.10 -16.19 -9.77
CA THR A 103 -7.91 -16.11 -8.89
C THR A 103 -7.37 -14.69 -8.79
N LEU A 104 -7.34 -13.97 -9.92
CA LEU A 104 -6.89 -12.58 -9.92
C LEU A 104 -7.88 -11.68 -9.17
N ALA A 105 -9.18 -11.84 -9.39
CA ALA A 105 -10.22 -11.07 -8.69
C ALA A 105 -10.16 -11.31 -7.17
N ASP A 106 -10.09 -12.56 -6.73
CA ASP A 106 -10.00 -12.93 -5.31
C ASP A 106 -8.70 -12.39 -4.65
N SER A 107 -7.58 -12.46 -5.38
CA SER A 107 -6.30 -11.95 -4.89
C SER A 107 -6.32 -10.43 -4.77
N SER A 108 -6.91 -9.74 -5.76
CA SER A 108 -7.07 -8.28 -5.74
C SER A 108 -8.01 -7.82 -4.64
N ASP A 109 -9.11 -8.55 -4.37
CA ASP A 109 -10.04 -8.24 -3.28
C ASP A 109 -9.36 -8.39 -1.91
N ARG A 110 -8.64 -9.50 -1.71
CA ARG A 110 -7.86 -9.70 -0.47
C ARG A 110 -6.81 -8.63 -0.26
N TYR A 111 -6.12 -8.24 -1.32
CA TYR A 111 -5.12 -7.17 -1.25
C TYR A 111 -5.78 -5.82 -0.94
N LEU A 112 -6.90 -5.49 -1.57
CA LEU A 112 -7.65 -4.26 -1.30
C LEU A 112 -8.08 -4.17 0.16
N LYS A 113 -8.66 -5.25 0.71
CA LYS A 113 -9.06 -5.33 2.12
C LYS A 113 -7.87 -5.16 3.08
N ALA A 114 -6.75 -5.82 2.77
CA ALA A 114 -5.53 -5.68 3.56
C ALA A 114 -4.97 -4.24 3.51
N PHE A 115 -4.99 -3.62 2.34
CA PHE A 115 -4.57 -2.23 2.18
C PHE A 115 -5.48 -1.26 2.93
N GLN A 116 -6.80 -1.45 2.88
CA GLN A 116 -7.76 -0.62 3.61
C GLN A 116 -7.52 -0.69 5.12
N ALA A 117 -7.34 -1.90 5.66
CA ALA A 117 -7.00 -2.08 7.08
C ALA A 117 -5.68 -1.40 7.45
N TYR A 118 -4.66 -1.51 6.59
CA TYR A 118 -3.38 -0.80 6.77
C TYR A 118 -3.55 0.72 6.73
N ALA A 119 -4.30 1.24 5.76
CA ALA A 119 -4.54 2.68 5.61
C ALA A 119 -5.29 3.26 6.82
N GLU A 120 -6.31 2.56 7.32
CA GLU A 120 -7.03 2.93 8.54
C GLU A 120 -6.11 2.94 9.76
N ALA A 121 -5.36 1.87 9.98
CA ALA A 121 -4.42 1.78 11.10
C ALA A 121 -3.38 2.91 11.04
N ARG A 122 -2.87 3.22 9.86
CA ARG A 122 -1.90 4.31 9.65
C ARG A 122 -2.49 5.68 9.97
N GLN A 123 -3.73 5.93 9.53
CA GLN A 123 -4.42 7.19 9.83
C GLN A 123 -4.77 7.31 11.33
N GLN A 124 -5.14 6.22 11.98
CA GLN A 124 -5.39 6.21 13.43
C GLN A 124 -4.10 6.51 14.20
N ALA A 125 -2.98 5.91 13.81
CA ALA A 125 -1.68 6.16 14.41
C ALA A 125 -1.26 7.64 14.25
N LEU A 126 -1.43 8.23 13.07
CA LEU A 126 -1.14 9.65 12.84
C LEU A 126 -2.01 10.57 13.70
N ARG A 127 -3.31 10.29 13.80
CA ARG A 127 -4.24 11.06 14.65
C ARG A 127 -3.88 10.93 16.13
N ALA A 128 -3.55 9.72 16.59
CA ALA A 128 -3.10 9.49 17.95
C ALA A 128 -1.82 10.26 18.25
N ARG A 129 -0.85 10.25 17.35
CA ARG A 129 0.40 11.01 17.48
C ARG A 129 0.16 12.52 17.58
N MET A 130 -0.68 13.08 16.71
CA MET A 130 -1.01 14.51 16.75
C MET A 130 -1.70 14.88 18.09
N ARG A 131 -2.63 14.06 18.57
CA ARG A 131 -3.28 14.29 19.88
C ARG A 131 -2.26 14.24 21.01
N MET A 132 -1.37 13.25 21.00
CA MET A 132 -0.32 13.11 22.01
C MET A 132 0.62 14.33 22.01
N GLN A 133 0.99 14.83 20.85
CA GLN A 133 1.82 16.03 20.72
C GLN A 133 1.14 17.28 21.33
N VAL A 134 -0.13 17.51 21.00
CA VAL A 134 -0.91 18.64 21.57
C VAL A 134 -1.05 18.51 23.07
N LEU A 135 -1.37 17.30 23.57
CA LEU A 135 -1.49 17.06 25.01
C LEU A 135 -0.15 17.26 25.72
N ALA A 136 0.94 16.76 25.17
CA ALA A 136 2.28 16.94 25.74
C ALA A 136 2.70 18.41 25.80
N GLU A 137 2.40 19.19 24.75
CA GLU A 137 2.66 20.62 24.73
C GLU A 137 1.83 21.36 25.79
N THR A 138 0.51 21.11 25.83
CA THR A 138 -0.38 21.71 26.82
C THR A 138 0.05 21.37 28.26
N THR A 139 0.40 20.10 28.50
CA THR A 139 0.84 19.64 29.81
C THR A 139 2.16 20.31 30.19
N GLY A 140 3.12 20.40 29.25
CA GLY A 140 4.40 21.09 29.48
C GLY A 140 4.23 22.58 29.81
N GLN A 141 3.28 23.27 29.16
CA GLN A 141 2.92 24.66 29.48
C GLN A 141 2.36 24.77 30.88
N ARG A 142 1.40 23.92 31.24
CA ARG A 142 0.80 23.90 32.59
C ARG A 142 1.83 23.64 33.69
N PHE A 143 2.73 22.69 33.50
CA PHE A 143 3.83 22.47 34.44
C PHE A 143 4.74 23.68 34.55
N SER A 144 5.01 24.38 33.44
CA SER A 144 5.83 25.59 33.49
C SER A 144 5.15 26.72 34.25
N GLU A 145 3.83 26.91 34.07
CA GLU A 145 3.03 27.88 34.82
C GLU A 145 3.08 27.57 36.33
N VAL A 146 2.79 26.35 36.75
CA VAL A 146 2.82 25.94 38.16
C VAL A 146 4.22 26.11 38.76
N PHE A 147 5.26 25.74 37.99
CA PHE A 147 6.64 25.91 38.45
C PHE A 147 7.01 27.38 38.67
N LEU A 148 6.61 28.28 37.77
CA LEU A 148 6.86 29.73 37.90
C LEU A 148 6.06 30.31 39.06
N ASP A 149 4.79 29.96 39.22
CA ASP A 149 3.95 30.42 40.34
C ASP A 149 4.55 30.02 41.70
N GLN A 150 5.07 28.78 41.83
CA GLN A 150 5.74 28.33 43.05
C GLN A 150 7.04 29.08 43.29
N LEU A 151 7.82 29.31 42.23
CA LEU A 151 9.08 30.07 42.34
C LEU A 151 8.83 31.52 42.79
N ASP A 152 7.80 32.16 42.21
CA ASP A 152 7.42 33.52 42.58
C ASP A 152 6.92 33.60 44.04
N ALA A 153 6.14 32.62 44.51
CA ALA A 153 5.71 32.54 45.90
C ALA A 153 6.91 32.41 46.85
N ILE A 154 7.88 31.56 46.54
CA ILE A 154 9.11 31.40 47.32
C ILE A 154 9.94 32.69 47.34
N ASN A 155 10.09 33.35 46.20
CA ASN A 155 10.80 34.62 46.10
C ASN A 155 10.12 35.70 46.93
N LEU A 156 8.80 35.79 46.95
CA LEU A 156 8.05 36.74 47.76
C LEU A 156 8.26 36.51 49.26
N ASP A 157 8.26 35.24 49.70
CA ASP A 157 8.55 34.90 51.10
C ASP A 157 9.95 35.33 51.52
N LEU A 158 10.95 35.11 50.62
CA LEU A 158 12.34 35.50 50.86
C LEU A 158 12.49 37.04 50.93
N GLU A 159 11.81 37.82 50.05
CA GLU A 159 11.80 39.26 50.10
C GLU A 159 11.18 39.79 51.40
N GLN A 160 10.21 39.11 51.96
CA GLN A 160 9.61 39.43 53.26
C GLN A 160 10.44 38.94 54.45
N HIS A 161 11.63 38.42 54.24
CA HIS A 161 12.52 37.80 55.26
C HIS A 161 11.88 36.59 55.99
N ASN A 162 10.90 35.94 55.34
CA ASN A 162 10.34 34.70 55.79
C ASN A 162 11.17 33.50 55.23
N LEU A 163 11.28 32.43 56.00
CA LEU A 163 11.82 31.17 55.48
C LEU A 163 10.73 30.53 54.60
N PRO A 164 11.06 30.05 53.38
CA PRO A 164 10.10 29.33 52.56
C PRO A 164 9.52 28.14 53.29
N ASP A 165 8.22 27.92 53.16
CA ASP A 165 7.56 26.76 53.77
C ASP A 165 8.09 25.47 53.10
N THR A 166 8.31 24.46 53.96
CA THR A 166 8.78 23.15 53.55
C THR A 166 7.85 22.52 52.48
N GLN A 167 6.56 22.78 52.61
CA GLN A 167 5.55 22.28 51.64
C GLN A 167 5.73 22.91 50.25
N SER A 168 5.97 24.22 50.19
CA SER A 168 6.22 24.95 48.92
C SER A 168 7.49 24.44 48.23
N MET A 169 8.56 24.18 48.98
CA MET A 169 9.78 23.60 48.44
C MET A 169 9.57 22.17 47.91
N GLN A 170 8.81 21.36 48.62
CA GLN A 170 8.47 20.00 48.15
C GLN A 170 7.65 20.03 46.89
N GLN A 171 6.64 20.91 46.78
CA GLN A 171 5.81 21.06 45.57
C GLN A 171 6.66 21.51 44.39
N LEU A 172 7.64 22.40 44.59
CA LEU A 172 8.57 22.82 43.53
C LEU A 172 9.42 21.65 43.03
N GLU A 173 9.94 20.81 43.95
CA GLU A 173 10.71 19.63 43.60
C GLU A 173 9.89 18.59 42.88
N GLU A 174 8.66 18.34 43.30
CA GLU A 174 7.70 17.45 42.60
C GLU A 174 7.38 17.96 41.21
N ALA A 175 7.09 19.26 41.02
CA ALA A 175 6.83 19.87 39.72
C ALA A 175 8.04 19.76 38.79
N ALA A 176 9.25 20.02 39.30
CA ALA A 176 10.50 19.84 38.56
C ALA A 176 10.72 18.40 38.10
N SER A 177 10.51 17.43 39.00
CA SER A 177 10.61 15.99 38.70
C SER A 177 9.59 15.55 37.63
N LEU A 178 8.33 15.97 37.72
CA LEU A 178 7.32 15.66 36.72
C LEU A 178 7.64 16.27 35.35
N ARG A 179 8.15 17.50 35.33
CA ARG A 179 8.62 18.15 34.09
C ARG A 179 9.74 17.37 33.43
N GLU A 180 10.73 16.92 34.19
CA GLU A 180 11.83 16.09 33.69
C GLU A 180 11.33 14.75 33.12
N ARG A 181 10.42 14.07 33.84
CA ARG A 181 9.81 12.82 33.35
C ARG A 181 9.04 13.04 32.03
N LEU A 182 8.31 14.14 31.91
CA LEU A 182 7.60 14.49 30.68
C LEU A 182 8.58 14.76 29.52
N ALA A 183 9.68 15.47 29.76
CA ALA A 183 10.73 15.68 28.75
C ALA A 183 11.33 14.35 28.28
N ASN A 184 11.69 13.47 29.23
CA ASN A 184 12.22 12.14 28.92
C ASN A 184 11.23 11.27 28.14
N LEU A 185 9.93 11.37 28.43
CA LEU A 185 8.88 10.68 27.68
C LEU A 185 8.81 11.18 26.21
N ARG A 186 8.91 12.49 26.00
CA ARG A 186 8.93 13.08 24.65
C ARG A 186 10.14 12.66 23.85
N ASP A 187 11.31 12.60 24.48
CA ASP A 187 12.54 12.13 23.83
C ASP A 187 12.42 10.67 23.42
N SER A 188 11.89 9.80 24.27
CA SER A 188 11.69 8.39 23.95
C SER A 188 10.64 8.19 22.83
N GLU A 189 9.58 9.01 22.78
CA GLU A 189 8.62 9.01 21.66
C GLU A 189 9.30 9.42 20.35
N LEU A 190 10.14 10.44 20.38
CA LEU A 190 10.89 10.88 19.22
C LEU A 190 11.82 9.79 18.70
N TYR A 191 12.57 9.13 19.56
CA TYR A 191 13.44 8.00 19.18
C TYR A 191 12.64 6.86 18.56
N PHE A 192 11.52 6.46 19.15
CA PHE A 192 10.65 5.44 18.58
C PHE A 192 10.04 5.86 17.22
N SER A 193 9.73 7.14 17.04
CA SER A 193 9.21 7.67 15.79
C SER A 193 10.22 7.69 14.65
N LEU A 194 11.50 7.93 14.96
CA LEU A 194 12.60 7.96 13.99
C LEU A 194 13.07 6.55 13.63
N ASP A 195 13.10 5.66 14.60
CA ASP A 195 13.55 4.27 14.41
C ASP A 195 12.61 3.32 15.19
N PRO A 196 11.57 2.76 14.54
CA PRO A 196 10.52 1.97 15.19
C PRO A 196 10.99 0.56 15.58
N GLN A 197 12.14 0.46 16.25
CA GLN A 197 12.64 -0.79 16.83
C GLN A 197 11.93 -1.11 18.15
N GLN A 198 11.85 -2.40 18.47
CA GLN A 198 11.21 -2.91 19.69
C GLN A 198 11.78 -2.24 20.95
N ARG A 199 13.08 -2.07 21.03
CA ARG A 199 13.76 -1.45 22.19
C ARG A 199 13.27 -0.03 22.50
N TYR A 200 13.05 0.80 21.48
CA TYR A 200 12.57 2.18 21.66
C TYR A 200 11.09 2.21 22.02
N ARG A 201 10.30 1.26 21.48
CA ARG A 201 8.92 1.07 21.91
C ARG A 201 8.83 0.71 23.38
N ASP A 202 9.65 -0.24 23.84
CA ASP A 202 9.65 -0.71 25.22
C ASP A 202 10.13 0.40 26.18
N ASP A 203 11.15 1.19 25.81
CA ASP A 203 11.57 2.37 26.56
C ASP A 203 10.43 3.39 26.68
N TRP A 204 9.78 3.73 25.58
CA TRP A 204 8.64 4.63 25.58
C TRP A 204 7.49 4.15 26.47
N VAL A 205 7.10 2.88 26.39
CA VAL A 205 6.05 2.28 27.24
C VAL A 205 6.44 2.35 28.72
N ASN A 206 7.69 2.07 29.06
CA ASN A 206 8.18 2.16 30.44
C ASN A 206 8.07 3.58 30.98
N ARG A 207 8.47 4.60 30.21
CA ARG A 207 8.36 6.01 30.62
C ARG A 207 6.93 6.49 30.76
N VAL A 208 6.00 6.00 29.91
CA VAL A 208 4.55 6.25 30.09
C VAL A 208 4.08 5.71 31.44
N ASN A 209 4.49 4.48 31.81
CA ASN A 209 4.13 3.87 33.07
C ASN A 209 4.75 4.62 34.27
N GLU A 210 6.03 5.01 34.17
CA GLU A 210 6.73 5.80 35.19
C GLU A 210 6.06 7.14 35.45
N LEU A 211 5.62 7.83 34.38
CA LEU A 211 4.86 9.08 34.53
C LEU A 211 3.48 8.84 35.15
N GLY A 212 2.77 7.81 34.71
CA GLY A 212 1.46 7.46 35.23
C GLY A 212 1.46 7.00 36.72
N THR A 213 2.60 6.50 37.21
CA THR A 213 2.74 6.15 38.64
C THR A 213 3.19 7.32 39.52
N ALA A 214 3.68 8.41 38.91
CA ALA A 214 4.11 9.61 39.60
C ALA A 214 3.01 10.68 39.73
N LEU A 215 1.91 10.51 39.03
CA LEU A 215 0.72 11.35 39.08
C LEU A 215 -0.29 10.78 40.08
#